data_89ef4239a6f4c755e644dc8d3beac639
#
_entry.id   89ef4239a6f4c755e644dc8d3beac639
#
_cell.length_a   1.000
_cell.length_b   1.000
_cell.length_c   1.000
_cell.angle_alpha   90.00
_cell.angle_beta   90.00
_cell.angle_gamma   90.00
#
_symmetry.space_group_name_H-M   'P 1'
#
loop_
_entity.id
_entity.type
_entity.pdbx_description
1 polymer ?
#
loop_
_entity_poly.entity_id
_entity_poly.type
_entity_poly.pdbx_seq_one_letter_code
_entity_poly.pdbx_strand_id
1 'polypeptide(L)'
;ERIIPEVVCVAAQRALQVAPTNNRSAGATLARQWIEGVWPHYASMGYTTRERLVGLLEASLDDADTAWLARIEAAQQRLPHDANLQYLAGMACVRRQLWGKAQLLLSSAATGLSDERMRRHTWATLSTLAEARGDFDASQAALAQAAALR
;
A
#
# COMPACT_ATOMS: atom_id res chain seq x y z
N GLU A 1 20.96 15.96 -10.84
CA GLU A 1 19.66 16.60 -10.68
C GLU A 1 18.88 15.93 -9.57
N ARG A 2 18.37 16.74 -8.66
CA ARG A 2 17.66 16.23 -7.49
C ARG A 2 16.17 16.05 -7.82
N ILE A 3 15.69 14.81 -7.77
CA ILE A 3 14.27 14.53 -7.96
C ILE A 3 13.55 14.83 -6.65
N ILE A 4 12.54 15.70 -6.69
CA ILE A 4 11.77 16.09 -5.52
C ILE A 4 10.60 15.12 -5.35
N PRO A 5 10.52 14.39 -4.20
CA PRO A 5 9.47 13.37 -4.01
C PRO A 5 8.05 13.91 -4.17
N GLU A 6 7.78 15.13 -3.72
CA GLU A 6 6.46 15.76 -3.83
C GLU A 6 6.03 15.94 -5.29
N VAL A 7 6.98 16.33 -6.14
CA VAL A 7 6.73 16.47 -7.59
C VAL A 7 6.46 15.11 -8.22
N VAL A 8 7.20 14.09 -7.79
CA VAL A 8 7.00 12.72 -8.27
C VAL A 8 5.61 12.21 -7.89
N CYS A 9 5.14 12.50 -6.67
CA CYS A 9 3.80 12.13 -6.27
C CYS A 9 2.73 12.75 -7.16
N VAL A 10 2.89 14.02 -7.52
CA VAL A 10 1.97 14.70 -8.44
C VAL A 10 2.00 14.03 -9.82
N ALA A 11 3.20 13.76 -10.36
CA ALA A 11 3.36 13.13 -11.66
C ALA A 11 2.76 11.71 -11.68
N ALA A 12 3.02 10.93 -10.64
CA ALA A 12 2.48 9.57 -10.53
C ALA A 12 0.96 9.57 -10.43
N GLN A 13 0.40 10.48 -9.61
CA GLN A 13 -1.03 10.62 -9.47
C GLN A 13 -1.69 10.98 -10.81
N ARG A 14 -1.07 11.91 -11.53
CA ARG A 14 -1.58 12.32 -12.84
C ARG A 14 -1.55 11.17 -13.84
N ALA A 15 -0.48 10.38 -13.84
CA ALA A 15 -0.36 9.22 -14.71
C ALA A 15 -1.50 8.22 -14.47
N LEU A 16 -1.87 8.00 -13.21
CA LEU A 16 -2.98 7.11 -12.87
C LEU A 16 -4.34 7.68 -13.26
N GLN A 17 -4.52 8.99 -13.15
CA GLN A 17 -5.79 9.65 -13.44
C GLN A 17 -6.05 9.81 -14.94
N VAL A 18 -5.00 10.09 -15.74
CA VAL A 18 -5.12 10.42 -17.16
C VAL A 18 -5.17 9.17 -18.03
N ALA A 19 -4.74 8.02 -17.52
CA ALA A 19 -4.75 6.78 -18.30
C ALA A 19 -6.18 6.44 -18.74
N PRO A 20 -6.37 6.09 -20.03
CA PRO A 20 -7.69 5.68 -20.50
C PRO A 20 -8.20 4.46 -19.73
N THR A 21 -9.53 4.37 -19.54
CA THR A 21 -10.13 3.25 -18.79
C THR A 21 -9.80 1.88 -19.39
N ASN A 22 -9.54 1.84 -20.69
CA ASN A 22 -9.16 0.59 -21.35
C ASN A 22 -7.64 0.33 -21.32
N ASN A 23 -6.86 1.21 -20.69
CA ASN A 23 -5.39 1.06 -20.62
C ASN A 23 -4.84 1.53 -19.26
N ARG A 24 -5.44 1.05 -18.18
CA ARG A 24 -5.01 1.36 -16.81
C ARG A 24 -3.58 0.86 -16.54
N SER A 25 -3.21 -0.22 -17.20
CA SER A 25 -1.89 -0.82 -17.08
C SER A 25 -0.77 0.15 -17.49
N ALA A 26 -0.99 0.93 -18.57
CA ALA A 26 -0.01 1.94 -19.00
C ALA A 26 0.15 3.05 -17.97
N GLY A 27 -0.94 3.53 -17.38
CA GLY A 27 -0.90 4.54 -16.32
C GLY A 27 -0.20 4.04 -15.06
N ALA A 28 -0.49 2.81 -14.66
CA ALA A 28 0.16 2.19 -13.50
C ALA A 28 1.66 2.01 -13.74
N THR A 29 2.06 1.58 -14.93
CA THR A 29 3.48 1.43 -15.30
C THR A 29 4.20 2.77 -15.24
N LEU A 30 3.59 3.82 -15.79
CA LEU A 30 4.20 5.15 -15.78
C LEU A 30 4.31 5.70 -14.35
N ALA A 31 3.29 5.50 -13.54
CA ALA A 31 3.32 5.91 -12.13
C ALA A 31 4.49 5.23 -11.40
N ARG A 32 4.66 3.92 -11.60
CA ARG A 32 5.77 3.18 -10.99
C ARG A 32 7.13 3.67 -11.47
N GLN A 33 7.25 4.04 -12.75
CA GLN A 33 8.49 4.62 -13.27
C GLN A 33 8.85 5.92 -12.57
N TRP A 34 7.87 6.81 -12.31
CA TRP A 34 8.10 8.02 -11.55
C TRP A 34 8.57 7.71 -10.13
N ILE A 35 7.88 6.78 -9.47
CA ILE A 35 8.17 6.40 -8.08
C ILE A 35 9.54 5.75 -7.96
N GLU A 36 9.96 4.98 -8.96
CA GLU A 36 11.25 4.30 -8.97
C GLU A 36 12.42 5.26 -8.72
N GLY A 37 12.34 6.48 -9.28
CA GLY A 37 13.37 7.49 -9.12
C GLY A 37 13.56 7.98 -7.70
N VAL A 38 12.52 7.95 -6.87
CA VAL A 38 12.58 8.45 -5.48
C VAL A 38 12.54 7.34 -4.44
N TRP A 39 12.22 6.11 -4.84
CA TRP A 39 12.08 4.98 -3.91
C TRP A 39 13.32 4.75 -3.03
N PRO A 40 14.57 4.82 -3.55
CA PRO A 40 15.74 4.64 -2.70
C PRO A 40 15.86 5.67 -1.57
N HIS A 41 15.17 6.79 -1.67
CA HIS A 41 15.20 7.87 -0.69
C HIS A 41 14.01 7.86 0.27
N TYR A 42 13.23 6.80 0.26
CA TYR A 42 12.02 6.68 1.08
C TYR A 42 12.31 6.97 2.57
N ALA A 43 13.40 6.42 3.10
CA ALA A 43 13.75 6.56 4.51
C ALA A 43 13.99 8.01 4.94
N SER A 44 14.37 8.88 4.00
CA SER A 44 14.62 10.29 4.29
C SER A 44 13.40 11.19 4.07
N MET A 45 12.29 10.64 3.59
CA MET A 45 11.06 11.40 3.38
C MET A 45 10.32 11.66 4.68
N GLY A 46 9.58 12.79 4.73
CA GLY A 46 8.66 13.08 5.82
C GLY A 46 7.46 12.14 5.79
N TYR A 47 6.76 12.08 6.92
CA TYR A 47 5.65 11.13 7.09
C TYR A 47 4.55 11.31 6.02
N THR A 48 4.13 12.55 5.78
CA THR A 48 3.07 12.84 4.80
C THR A 48 3.45 12.40 3.39
N THR A 49 4.70 12.63 3.00
CA THR A 49 5.19 12.21 1.69
C THR A 49 5.24 10.69 1.56
N ARG A 50 5.70 10.00 2.62
CA ARG A 50 5.71 8.53 2.64
C ARG A 50 4.30 7.97 2.47
N GLU A 51 3.34 8.52 3.21
CA GLU A 51 1.95 8.11 3.17
C GLU A 51 1.37 8.27 1.77
N ARG A 52 1.61 9.42 1.15
CA ARG A 52 1.13 9.70 -0.21
C ARG A 52 1.78 8.77 -1.23
N LEU A 53 3.09 8.57 -1.12
CA LEU A 53 3.84 7.70 -2.03
C LEU A 53 3.34 6.25 -1.95
N VAL A 54 3.14 5.75 -0.73
CA VAL A 54 2.63 4.40 -0.51
C VAL A 54 1.23 4.23 -1.11
N GLY A 55 0.36 5.22 -0.92
CA GLY A 55 -0.98 5.19 -1.50
C GLY A 55 -0.97 5.12 -3.02
N LEU A 56 -0.09 5.89 -3.66
CA LEU A 56 0.05 5.88 -5.12
C LEU A 56 0.63 4.57 -5.62
N LEU A 57 1.63 4.04 -4.93
CA LEU A 57 2.24 2.77 -5.32
C LEU A 57 1.25 1.62 -5.15
N GLU A 58 0.48 1.62 -4.06
CA GLU A 58 -0.56 0.62 -3.83
C GLU A 58 -1.62 0.66 -4.94
N ALA A 59 -2.01 1.84 -5.38
CA ALA A 59 -2.96 2.00 -6.49
C ALA A 59 -2.43 1.44 -7.81
N SER A 60 -1.10 1.32 -7.96
CA SER A 60 -0.45 0.79 -9.16
C SER A 60 -0.10 -0.70 -9.07
N LEU A 61 -0.41 -1.37 -7.95
CA LEU A 61 0.06 -2.74 -7.70
C LEU A 61 -0.58 -3.81 -8.57
N ASP A 62 -1.73 -3.54 -9.19
CA ASP A 62 -2.44 -4.56 -9.99
C ASP A 62 -1.56 -5.14 -11.10
N ASP A 63 -0.66 -4.34 -11.64
CA ASP A 63 0.30 -4.75 -12.67
C ASP A 63 1.73 -4.74 -12.16
N ALA A 64 1.92 -4.77 -10.85
CA ALA A 64 3.27 -4.71 -10.28
C ALA A 64 4.05 -5.97 -10.64
N ASP A 65 5.25 -5.76 -11.17
CA ASP A 65 6.14 -6.86 -11.50
C ASP A 65 6.87 -7.40 -10.27
N THR A 66 7.57 -8.51 -10.44
CA THR A 66 8.29 -9.18 -9.36
C THR A 66 9.38 -8.28 -8.76
N ALA A 67 10.01 -7.44 -9.58
CA ALA A 67 11.05 -6.52 -9.11
C ALA A 67 10.48 -5.51 -8.10
N TRP A 68 9.29 -4.97 -8.38
CA TRP A 68 8.65 -4.04 -7.45
C TRP A 68 8.24 -4.72 -6.15
N LEU A 69 7.70 -5.94 -6.24
CA LEU A 69 7.33 -6.70 -5.04
C LEU A 69 8.55 -6.94 -4.15
N ALA A 70 9.70 -7.26 -4.77
CA ALA A 70 10.95 -7.44 -4.03
C ALA A 70 11.43 -6.14 -3.39
N ARG A 71 11.30 -5.00 -4.07
CA ARG A 71 11.67 -3.68 -3.53
C ARG A 71 10.82 -3.30 -2.33
N ILE A 72 9.51 -3.55 -2.41
CA ILE A 72 8.57 -3.28 -1.31
C ILE A 72 8.94 -4.14 -0.10
N GLU A 73 9.16 -5.43 -0.31
CA GLU A 73 9.54 -6.35 0.76
C GLU A 73 10.86 -5.93 1.42
N ALA A 74 11.85 -5.58 0.62
CA ALA A 74 13.16 -5.16 1.14
C ALA A 74 13.04 -3.88 1.97
N ALA A 75 12.24 -2.91 1.53
CA ALA A 75 12.02 -1.67 2.27
C ALA A 75 11.33 -1.93 3.60
N GLN A 76 10.31 -2.78 3.61
CA GLN A 76 9.57 -3.14 4.83
C GLN A 76 10.51 -3.84 5.83
N GLN A 77 11.38 -4.72 5.35
CA GLN A 77 12.34 -5.39 6.24
C GLN A 77 13.36 -4.44 6.84
N ARG A 78 13.77 -3.42 6.10
CA ARG A 78 14.70 -2.39 6.61
C ARG A 78 14.05 -1.42 7.58
N LEU A 79 12.75 -1.16 7.40
CA LEU A 79 11.97 -0.25 8.26
C LEU A 79 10.76 -1.00 8.83
N PRO A 80 10.99 -1.98 9.71
CA PRO A 80 9.94 -2.90 10.14
C PRO A 80 8.82 -2.26 10.94
N HIS A 81 9.04 -1.06 11.49
CA HIS A 81 8.04 -0.34 12.28
C HIS A 81 7.32 0.75 11.49
N ASP A 82 7.64 0.92 10.21
CA ASP A 82 6.95 1.88 9.35
C ASP A 82 5.58 1.30 8.96
N ALA A 83 4.51 1.89 9.48
CA ALA A 83 3.15 1.40 9.25
C ALA A 83 2.74 1.48 7.79
N ASN A 84 3.20 2.51 7.06
CA ASN A 84 2.90 2.65 5.64
C ASN A 84 3.50 1.50 4.83
N LEU A 85 4.73 1.11 5.14
CA LEU A 85 5.37 -0.03 4.48
C LEU A 85 4.74 -1.37 4.89
N GLN A 86 4.34 -1.51 6.15
CA GLN A 86 3.60 -2.70 6.59
C GLN A 86 2.30 -2.84 5.80
N TYR A 87 1.59 -1.74 5.61
CA TYR A 87 0.36 -1.71 4.82
C TYR A 87 0.64 -2.11 3.36
N LEU A 88 1.62 -1.47 2.73
CA LEU A 88 1.96 -1.73 1.33
C LEU A 88 2.40 -3.17 1.11
N ALA A 89 3.30 -3.67 1.96
CA ALA A 89 3.78 -5.05 1.87
C ALA A 89 2.64 -6.04 2.16
N GLY A 90 1.76 -5.72 3.11
CA GLY A 90 0.59 -6.53 3.41
C GLY A 90 -0.37 -6.64 2.23
N MET A 91 -0.65 -5.53 1.56
CA MET A 91 -1.50 -5.52 0.37
C MET A 91 -0.86 -6.28 -0.79
N ALA A 92 0.46 -6.16 -0.95
CA ALA A 92 1.19 -6.95 -1.94
C ALA A 92 1.09 -8.45 -1.65
N CYS A 93 1.16 -8.84 -0.38
CA CYS A 93 0.96 -10.23 0.03
C CYS A 93 -0.44 -10.74 -0.29
N VAL A 94 -1.48 -9.90 -0.10
CA VAL A 94 -2.85 -10.25 -0.46
C VAL A 94 -2.94 -10.59 -1.95
N ARG A 95 -2.35 -9.77 -2.80
CA ARG A 95 -2.36 -10.01 -4.26
C ARG A 95 -1.64 -11.29 -4.64
N ARG A 96 -0.63 -11.67 -3.88
CA ARG A 96 0.14 -12.90 -4.09
C ARG A 96 -0.44 -14.10 -3.34
N GLN A 97 -1.58 -13.93 -2.71
CA GLN A 97 -2.28 -14.98 -1.95
C GLN A 97 -1.45 -15.53 -0.78
N LEU A 98 -0.59 -14.71 -0.23
CA LEU A 98 0.20 -15.05 0.96
C LEU A 98 -0.56 -14.57 2.21
N TRP A 99 -1.65 -15.29 2.52
CA TRP A 99 -2.65 -14.85 3.49
C TRP A 99 -2.11 -14.67 4.90
N GLY A 100 -1.29 -15.60 5.37
CA GLY A 100 -0.72 -15.53 6.72
C GLY A 100 0.20 -14.33 6.91
N LYS A 101 1.09 -14.10 5.95
CA LYS A 101 2.00 -12.95 6.00
C LYS A 101 1.24 -11.64 5.85
N ALA A 102 0.23 -11.61 4.97
CA ALA A 102 -0.63 -10.44 4.81
C ALA A 102 -1.33 -10.09 6.12
N GLN A 103 -1.88 -11.08 6.83
CA GLN A 103 -2.56 -10.85 8.10
C GLN A 103 -1.62 -10.24 9.14
N LEU A 104 -0.41 -10.76 9.27
CA LEU A 104 0.57 -10.24 10.22
C LEU A 104 0.92 -8.79 9.94
N LEU A 105 1.24 -8.48 8.68
CA LEU A 105 1.62 -7.12 8.28
C LEU A 105 0.46 -6.14 8.43
N LEU A 106 -0.74 -6.51 7.99
CA LEU A 106 -1.90 -5.63 8.06
C LEU A 106 -2.37 -5.42 9.51
N SER A 107 -2.28 -6.43 10.37
CA SER A 107 -2.62 -6.27 11.78
C SER A 107 -1.70 -5.25 12.46
N SER A 108 -0.41 -5.29 12.15
CA SER A 108 0.54 -4.30 12.66
C SER A 108 0.27 -2.91 12.09
N ALA A 109 0.00 -2.82 10.80
CA ALA A 109 -0.27 -1.55 10.12
C ALA A 109 -1.52 -0.87 10.68
N ALA A 110 -2.55 -1.63 11.02
CA ALA A 110 -3.83 -1.10 11.49
C ALA A 110 -3.69 -0.22 12.72
N THR A 111 -2.71 -0.50 13.58
CA THR A 111 -2.49 0.28 14.81
C THR A 111 -1.60 1.50 14.59
N GLY A 112 -0.82 1.53 13.53
CA GLY A 112 0.16 2.59 13.29
C GLY A 112 -0.18 3.57 12.18
N LEU A 113 -1.12 3.22 11.31
CA LEU A 113 -1.50 4.08 10.18
C LEU A 113 -2.26 5.33 10.67
N SER A 114 -1.95 6.48 10.09
CA SER A 114 -2.67 7.74 10.35
C SER A 114 -3.77 8.00 9.34
N ASP A 115 -3.58 7.60 8.09
CA ASP A 115 -4.54 7.84 7.02
C ASP A 115 -5.80 6.99 7.24
N GLU A 116 -6.95 7.66 7.38
CA GLU A 116 -8.21 6.96 7.66
C GLU A 116 -8.64 6.03 6.53
N ARG A 117 -8.39 6.41 5.29
CA ARG A 117 -8.72 5.57 4.14
C ARG A 117 -7.91 4.28 4.14
N MET A 118 -6.61 4.38 4.40
CA MET A 118 -5.73 3.21 4.52
C MET A 118 -6.14 2.34 5.71
N ARG A 119 -6.46 2.94 6.86
CA ARG A 119 -6.91 2.21 8.04
C ARG A 119 -8.20 1.47 7.76
N ARG A 120 -9.16 2.12 7.14
CA ARG A 120 -10.44 1.49 6.77
C ARG A 120 -10.22 0.32 5.82
N HIS A 121 -9.39 0.52 4.81
CA HIS A 121 -9.07 -0.53 3.83
C HIS A 121 -8.36 -1.72 4.52
N THR A 122 -7.46 -1.41 5.46
CA THR A 122 -6.75 -2.44 6.23
C THR A 122 -7.73 -3.30 7.03
N TRP A 123 -8.64 -2.67 7.77
CA TRP A 123 -9.63 -3.41 8.56
C TRP A 123 -10.60 -4.20 7.69
N ALA A 124 -11.04 -3.63 6.56
CA ALA A 124 -11.90 -4.34 5.63
C ALA A 124 -11.20 -5.57 5.04
N THR A 125 -9.92 -5.45 4.71
CA THR A 125 -9.13 -6.57 4.19
C THR A 125 -8.92 -7.64 5.27
N LEU A 126 -8.63 -7.23 6.50
CA LEU A 126 -8.50 -8.17 7.63
C LEU A 126 -9.80 -8.92 7.87
N SER A 127 -10.95 -8.25 7.73
CA SER A 127 -12.25 -8.90 7.83
C SER A 127 -12.41 -9.98 6.75
N THR A 128 -12.07 -9.67 5.52
CA THR A 128 -12.14 -10.62 4.39
C THR A 128 -11.23 -11.83 4.65
N LEU A 129 -10.02 -11.60 5.13
CA LEU A 129 -9.08 -12.69 5.45
C LEU A 129 -9.61 -13.56 6.58
N ALA A 130 -10.21 -12.95 7.61
CA ALA A 130 -10.78 -13.70 8.73
C ALA A 130 -11.96 -14.55 8.27
N GLU A 131 -12.84 -14.00 7.44
CA GLU A 131 -13.97 -14.72 6.89
C GLU A 131 -13.52 -15.92 6.06
N ALA A 132 -12.49 -15.75 5.24
CA ALA A 132 -11.96 -16.82 4.40
C ALA A 132 -11.42 -18.00 5.20
N ARG A 133 -10.90 -17.77 6.42
CA ARG A 133 -10.44 -18.85 7.30
C ARG A 133 -11.50 -19.34 8.28
N GLY A 134 -12.74 -18.84 8.14
CA GLY A 134 -13.86 -19.27 8.99
C GLY A 134 -13.92 -18.61 10.35
N ASP A 135 -13.12 -17.58 10.61
CA ASP A 135 -13.14 -16.84 11.88
C ASP A 135 -14.11 -15.67 11.79
N PHE A 136 -15.39 -15.96 11.98
CA PHE A 136 -16.44 -14.95 11.81
C PHE A 136 -16.42 -13.89 12.92
N ASP A 137 -15.99 -14.25 14.13
CA ASP A 137 -15.87 -13.28 15.22
C ASP A 137 -14.80 -12.23 14.91
N ALA A 138 -13.65 -12.67 14.41
CA ALA A 138 -12.58 -11.76 14.00
C ALA A 138 -13.02 -10.89 12.80
N SER A 139 -13.78 -11.48 11.87
CA SER A 139 -14.33 -10.74 10.74
C SER A 139 -15.25 -9.61 11.19
N GLN A 140 -16.18 -9.91 12.11
CA GLN A 140 -17.10 -8.90 12.64
C GLN A 140 -16.38 -7.82 13.43
N ALA A 141 -15.38 -8.19 14.23
CA ALA A 141 -14.58 -7.22 14.98
C ALA A 141 -13.86 -6.26 14.03
N ALA A 142 -13.28 -6.78 12.94
CA ALA A 142 -12.57 -5.96 11.95
C ALA A 142 -13.54 -5.03 11.21
N LEU A 143 -14.72 -5.50 10.85
CA LEU A 143 -15.76 -4.66 10.23
C LEU A 143 -16.20 -3.54 11.15
N ALA A 144 -16.33 -3.81 12.44
CA ALA A 144 -16.68 -2.79 13.43
C ALA A 144 -15.62 -1.70 13.49
N GLN A 145 -14.33 -2.08 13.43
CA GLN A 145 -13.23 -1.11 13.38
C GLN A 145 -13.30 -0.24 12.12
N ALA A 146 -13.56 -0.85 10.97
CA ALA A 146 -13.69 -0.12 9.71
C ALA A 146 -14.86 0.88 9.75
N ALA A 147 -15.97 0.47 10.32
CA ALA A 147 -17.18 1.32 10.42
C ALA A 147 -17.01 2.48 11.40
N ALA A 148 -16.13 2.34 12.39
CA ALA A 148 -15.85 3.40 13.37
C ALA A 148 -15.01 4.52 12.78
N LEU A 149 -14.35 4.32 11.65
CA LEU A 149 -13.55 5.34 10.99
C LEU A 149 -14.44 6.17 10.07
N ARG A 150 -14.31 7.48 10.17
CA ARG A 150 -15.13 8.43 9.39
C ARG A 150 -14.39 9.00 8.21
#